data_5468dff133e4351130e3f47b70859a64
#
_entry.id   5468dff133e4351130e3f47b70859a64
#
_cell.length_a   1.000
_cell.length_b   1.000
_cell.length_c   1.000
_cell.angle_alpha   90.00
_cell.angle_beta   90.00
_cell.angle_gamma   90.00
#
_symmetry.space_group_name_H-M   'P 1'
#
loop_
_entity.id
_entity.type
_entity.pdbx_description
1 polymer ?
#
loop_
_entity_poly.entity_id
_entity_poly.type
_entity_poly.pdbx_seq_one_letter_code
_entity_poly.pdbx_strand_id
1 'polypeptide(L)'
;MSSSPSPVNGSEAAKPAPRAIVAGHGDFAAGLVSAVEVITGRGGLLIPVAVPGLCAEDIERLLRDRMTENGVKVIFTDLQAGSCTMAARRILRGLDDTVLVAGANLPTLLDFVFAEEMSAVDAARHSAERGRAAITVVGAPAGVKKA
;
A
#
# COMPACT_ATOMS: atom_id res chain seq x y z
N MET A 1 0.52 -7.50 43.98
CA MET A 1 0.44 -7.57 43.42
C MET A 1 0.40 -7.72 42.35
N SER A 2 0.26 -7.91 41.98
CA SER A 2 0.15 -8.17 41.22
C SER A 2 0.28 -7.97 40.20
N SER A 3 0.38 -7.76 39.66
CA SER A 3 0.48 -7.55 38.84
C SER A 3 0.64 -8.00 37.78
N SER A 4 0.76 -8.50 37.49
CA SER A 4 0.82 -9.02 36.59
C SER A 4 0.46 -9.02 35.28
N PRO A 5 -0.23 -8.58 34.70
CA PRO A 5 -0.70 -8.56 33.35
C PRO A 5 0.29 -8.08 32.33
N SER A 6 1.42 -7.71 32.74
CA SER A 6 2.37 -7.08 31.87
C SER A 6 2.72 -7.86 30.61
N PRO A 7 2.87 -9.18 30.63
CA PRO A 7 3.24 -9.88 29.39
C PRO A 7 2.20 -9.73 28.29
N VAL A 8 0.95 -9.84 28.68
CA VAL A 8 -0.13 -9.71 27.72
C VAL A 8 -0.18 -8.30 27.14
N ASN A 9 -0.03 -7.35 28.02
CA ASN A 9 -0.10 -5.95 27.60
C ASN A 9 1.03 -5.61 26.63
N GLY A 10 2.20 -6.15 26.90
CA GLY A 10 3.34 -5.88 26.03
C GLY A 10 3.11 -6.35 24.62
N SER A 11 2.60 -7.58 24.45
CA SER A 11 2.41 -8.09 23.12
C SER A 11 1.26 -7.38 22.41
N GLU A 12 0.22 -7.00 23.11
CA GLU A 12 -0.88 -6.28 22.50
C GLU A 12 -0.48 -4.89 22.05
N ALA A 13 0.43 -4.28 22.78
CA ALA A 13 0.87 -2.93 22.43
C ALA A 13 1.85 -2.92 21.27
N ALA A 14 2.29 -4.08 20.81
CA ALA A 14 3.36 -4.18 19.84
C ALA A 14 2.89 -4.07 18.40
N LYS A 15 1.70 -3.56 18.13
CA LYS A 15 1.23 -3.41 16.76
C LYS A 15 2.13 -2.42 16.01
N PRO A 16 2.59 -2.80 14.83
CA PRO A 16 3.45 -1.91 14.07
C PRO A 16 2.68 -0.69 13.59
N ALA A 17 3.35 0.43 13.49
CA ALA A 17 2.77 1.63 12.93
C ALA A 17 2.61 1.44 11.42
N PRO A 18 1.50 1.90 10.84
CA PRO A 18 1.34 1.86 9.38
C PRO A 18 2.44 2.64 8.68
N ARG A 19 2.83 2.17 7.51
CA ARG A 19 3.89 2.78 6.72
C ARG A 19 3.42 3.28 5.37
N ALA A 20 2.24 2.86 4.90
CA ALA A 20 1.75 3.26 3.59
C ALA A 20 0.24 3.15 3.51
N ILE A 21 -0.34 3.90 2.58
CA ILE A 21 -1.74 3.81 2.20
C ILE A 21 -1.84 2.95 0.95
N VAL A 22 -2.89 2.15 0.85
CA VAL A 22 -3.27 1.42 -0.37
C VAL A 22 -4.67 1.89 -0.76
N ALA A 23 -4.82 2.41 -1.97
CA ALA A 23 -6.10 2.95 -2.44
C ALA A 23 -6.37 2.48 -3.87
N GLY A 24 -7.63 2.29 -4.21
CA GLY A 24 -7.99 1.87 -5.56
C GLY A 24 -9.47 1.61 -5.70
N HIS A 25 -9.86 1.09 -6.86
CA HIS A 25 -11.25 0.83 -7.22
C HIS A 25 -11.79 -0.39 -6.48
N GLY A 26 -13.08 -0.37 -6.21
CA GLY A 26 -13.76 -1.50 -5.61
C GLY A 26 -13.07 -1.99 -4.35
N ASP A 27 -12.88 -3.29 -4.26
CA ASP A 27 -12.24 -3.92 -3.11
C ASP A 27 -10.73 -4.09 -3.26
N PHE A 28 -10.12 -3.35 -4.18
CA PHE A 28 -8.68 -3.48 -4.45
C PHE A 28 -7.86 -3.32 -3.18
N ALA A 29 -8.05 -2.22 -2.47
CA ALA A 29 -7.25 -1.93 -1.27
C ALA A 29 -7.47 -2.97 -0.19
N ALA A 30 -8.73 -3.24 0.14
CA ALA A 30 -9.05 -4.21 1.18
C ALA A 30 -8.58 -5.61 0.81
N GLY A 31 -8.73 -5.99 -0.46
CA GLY A 31 -8.33 -7.31 -0.92
C GLY A 31 -6.83 -7.51 -0.88
N LEU A 32 -6.07 -6.52 -1.34
CA LEU A 32 -4.61 -6.63 -1.31
C LEU A 32 -4.09 -6.66 0.12
N VAL A 33 -4.61 -5.81 1.00
CA VAL A 33 -4.17 -5.80 2.39
C VAL A 33 -4.53 -7.12 3.06
N SER A 34 -5.71 -7.67 2.76
CA SER A 34 -6.12 -8.98 3.26
C SER A 34 -5.15 -10.06 2.81
N ALA A 35 -4.75 -10.05 1.54
CA ALA A 35 -3.80 -11.04 1.03
C ALA A 35 -2.44 -10.92 1.72
N VAL A 36 -1.96 -9.68 1.92
CA VAL A 36 -0.71 -9.46 2.64
C VAL A 36 -0.79 -10.01 4.06
N GLU A 37 -1.93 -9.78 4.72
CA GLU A 37 -2.11 -10.27 6.09
C GLU A 37 -2.06 -11.81 6.14
N VAL A 38 -2.76 -12.46 5.21
CA VAL A 38 -2.80 -13.94 5.19
C VAL A 38 -1.41 -14.51 4.92
N ILE A 39 -0.66 -13.89 4.03
CA ILE A 39 0.64 -14.44 3.63
C ILE A 39 1.73 -14.13 4.65
N THR A 40 1.73 -12.92 5.21
CA THR A 40 2.86 -12.44 6.00
C THR A 40 2.54 -12.09 7.45
N GLY A 41 1.27 -11.86 7.77
CA GLY A 41 0.89 -11.32 9.08
C GLY A 41 1.21 -9.84 9.22
N ARG A 42 1.58 -9.15 8.15
CA ARG A 42 2.04 -7.75 8.20
C ARG A 42 1.06 -6.77 7.56
N GLY A 43 -0.21 -7.15 7.42
CA GLY A 43 -1.22 -6.26 6.87
C GLY A 43 -1.36 -4.95 7.63
N GLY A 44 -1.04 -4.96 8.93
CA GLY A 44 -1.12 -3.76 9.75
C GLY A 44 -0.16 -2.65 9.36
N LEU A 45 0.83 -2.94 8.52
CA LEU A 45 1.73 -1.91 7.99
C LEU A 45 1.09 -1.10 6.86
N LEU A 46 -0.09 -1.50 6.40
CA LEU A 46 -0.79 -0.88 5.28
C LEU A 46 -2.16 -0.40 5.71
N ILE A 47 -2.55 0.77 5.22
CA ILE A 47 -3.86 1.35 5.50
C ILE A 47 -4.71 1.23 4.24
N PRO A 48 -5.70 0.35 4.20
CA PRO A 48 -6.59 0.29 3.04
C PRO A 48 -7.56 1.47 3.07
N VAL A 49 -7.74 2.12 1.93
CA VAL A 49 -8.64 3.26 1.80
C VAL A 49 -9.62 2.96 0.67
N ALA A 50 -10.89 2.87 1.01
CA ALA A 50 -11.97 2.68 0.04
C ALA A 50 -12.51 4.05 -0.37
N VAL A 51 -12.81 4.21 -1.66
CA VAL A 51 -13.26 5.50 -2.17
C VAL A 51 -14.54 5.38 -3.03
N PRO A 52 -15.53 4.57 -2.64
CA PRO A 52 -16.70 4.36 -3.49
C PRO A 52 -17.51 5.65 -3.63
N GLY A 53 -17.81 6.01 -4.87
CA GLY A 53 -18.67 7.15 -5.14
C GLY A 53 -18.17 8.50 -4.73
N LEU A 54 -16.89 8.63 -4.38
CA LEU A 54 -16.33 9.91 -3.95
C LEU A 54 -15.85 10.72 -5.15
N CYS A 55 -16.01 12.04 -5.09
CA CYS A 55 -15.45 12.94 -6.08
C CYS A 55 -13.95 13.13 -5.82
N ALA A 56 -13.25 13.72 -6.80
CA ALA A 56 -11.81 13.88 -6.73
C ALA A 56 -11.37 14.65 -5.47
N GLU A 57 -12.09 15.70 -5.12
CA GLU A 57 -11.74 16.50 -3.95
C GLU A 57 -11.91 15.70 -2.65
N ASP A 58 -12.95 14.88 -2.58
CA ASP A 58 -13.20 14.06 -1.39
C ASP A 58 -12.12 12.99 -1.24
N ILE A 59 -11.69 12.40 -2.37
CA ILE A 59 -10.63 11.40 -2.34
C ILE A 59 -9.33 12.05 -1.85
N GLU A 60 -9.00 13.22 -2.38
CA GLU A 60 -7.78 13.91 -1.98
C GLU A 60 -7.80 14.23 -0.49
N ARG A 61 -8.93 14.74 0.02
CA ARG A 61 -9.08 15.05 1.45
C ARG A 61 -8.92 13.80 2.29
N LEU A 62 -9.56 12.71 1.89
CA LEU A 62 -9.48 11.45 2.63
C LEU A 62 -8.05 10.94 2.69
N LEU A 63 -7.33 10.96 1.57
CA LEU A 63 -5.94 10.51 1.55
C LEU A 63 -5.06 11.40 2.42
N ARG A 64 -5.23 12.73 2.34
CA ARG A 64 -4.46 13.64 3.19
C ARG A 64 -4.70 13.38 4.66
N ASP A 65 -5.95 13.15 5.05
CA ASP A 65 -6.29 12.90 6.44
C ASP A 65 -5.62 11.63 6.93
N ARG A 66 -5.68 10.55 6.14
CA ARG A 66 -5.04 9.29 6.53
C ARG A 66 -3.53 9.41 6.62
N MET A 67 -2.92 10.16 5.71
CA MET A 67 -1.48 10.41 5.76
C MET A 67 -1.10 11.16 7.03
N THR A 68 -1.83 12.22 7.34
CA THR A 68 -1.54 13.06 8.49
C THR A 68 -1.75 12.31 9.79
N GLU A 69 -2.86 11.59 9.90
CA GLU A 69 -3.21 10.85 11.11
C GLU A 69 -2.17 9.79 11.44
N ASN A 70 -1.55 9.21 10.43
CA ASN A 70 -0.67 8.07 10.61
C ASN A 70 0.80 8.38 10.30
N GLY A 71 1.10 9.59 9.86
CA GLY A 71 2.48 9.97 9.56
C GLY A 71 3.08 9.24 8.38
N VAL A 72 2.25 8.79 7.42
CA VAL A 72 2.76 8.00 6.28
C VAL A 72 3.11 8.91 5.11
N LYS A 73 4.10 8.47 4.33
CA LYS A 73 4.65 9.21 3.20
C LYS A 73 4.59 8.40 1.90
N VAL A 74 3.90 7.28 1.91
CA VAL A 74 3.84 6.37 0.75
C VAL A 74 2.38 6.07 0.44
N ILE A 75 2.02 6.18 -0.84
CA ILE A 75 0.69 5.83 -1.33
C ILE A 75 0.86 4.84 -2.47
N PHE A 76 0.19 3.70 -2.37
CA PHE A 76 0.10 2.72 -3.45
C PHE A 76 -1.29 2.82 -4.07
N THR A 77 -1.37 2.87 -5.40
CA THR A 77 -2.66 2.89 -6.09
C THR A 77 -2.71 1.80 -7.15
N ASP A 78 -3.91 1.53 -7.64
CA ASP A 78 -4.16 0.40 -8.55
C ASP A 78 -3.81 0.66 -10.01
N LEU A 79 -3.89 1.91 -10.45
CA LEU A 79 -3.69 2.26 -11.87
C LEU A 79 -2.76 3.46 -12.00
N GLN A 80 -2.09 3.56 -13.14
CA GLN A 80 -1.27 4.74 -13.44
C GLN A 80 -2.13 5.99 -13.58
N ALA A 81 -3.36 5.83 -14.05
CA ALA A 81 -4.32 6.92 -14.18
C ALA A 81 -5.64 6.43 -13.62
N GLY A 82 -6.27 7.19 -12.79
CA GLY A 82 -7.49 6.85 -12.13
C GLY A 82 -7.71 7.86 -11.04
N SER A 83 -8.89 7.89 -10.45
CA SER A 83 -9.24 8.94 -9.50
C SER A 83 -8.32 8.96 -8.29
N CYS A 84 -7.98 7.79 -7.75
CA CYS A 84 -7.07 7.73 -6.61
C CYS A 84 -5.67 8.21 -6.97
N THR A 85 -5.17 7.80 -8.12
CA THR A 85 -3.84 8.19 -8.58
C THR A 85 -3.77 9.68 -8.86
N MET A 86 -4.81 10.23 -9.48
CA MET A 86 -4.82 11.67 -9.76
C MET A 86 -4.90 12.49 -8.49
N ALA A 87 -5.69 12.02 -7.51
CA ALA A 87 -5.76 12.68 -6.21
C ALA A 87 -4.41 12.64 -5.51
N ALA A 88 -3.76 11.48 -5.53
CA ALA A 88 -2.43 11.34 -4.93
C ALA A 88 -1.40 12.24 -5.61
N ARG A 89 -1.46 12.36 -6.94
CA ARG A 89 -0.55 13.26 -7.66
C ARG A 89 -0.71 14.71 -7.21
N ARG A 90 -1.95 15.14 -6.96
CA ARG A 90 -2.18 16.50 -6.46
C ARG A 90 -1.56 16.68 -5.08
N ILE A 91 -1.68 15.68 -4.22
CA ILE A 91 -1.08 15.74 -2.89
C ILE A 91 0.43 15.91 -3.00
N LEU A 92 1.06 15.17 -3.90
CA LEU A 92 2.51 15.19 -4.02
C LEU A 92 3.05 16.54 -4.49
N ARG A 93 2.25 17.34 -5.16
CA ARG A 93 2.73 18.62 -5.68
C ARG A 93 3.27 19.55 -4.61
N GLY A 94 2.73 19.47 -3.39
CA GLY A 94 3.19 20.31 -2.30
C GLY A 94 4.15 19.64 -1.35
N LEU A 95 4.58 18.40 -1.66
CA LEU A 95 5.38 17.59 -0.75
C LEU A 95 6.58 17.03 -1.49
N ASP A 96 7.76 17.16 -0.91
CA ASP A 96 8.99 16.64 -1.51
C ASP A 96 9.49 15.36 -0.84
N ASP A 97 8.78 14.88 0.18
CA ASP A 97 9.16 13.71 0.95
C ASP A 97 8.17 12.55 0.83
N THR A 98 7.24 12.64 -0.10
CA THR A 98 6.16 11.66 -0.27
C THR A 98 6.29 11.01 -1.64
N VAL A 99 5.97 9.71 -1.71
CA VAL A 99 6.08 8.96 -2.96
C VAL A 99 4.77 8.24 -3.26
N LEU A 100 4.43 8.19 -4.54
CA LEU A 100 3.30 7.46 -5.07
C LEU A 100 3.82 6.32 -5.93
N VAL A 101 3.33 5.11 -5.67
CA VAL A 101 3.56 3.95 -6.51
C VAL A 101 2.23 3.60 -7.17
N ALA A 102 2.09 3.91 -8.45
CA ALA A 102 0.84 3.69 -9.18
C ALA A 102 0.94 2.38 -9.98
N GLY A 103 -0.16 1.63 -10.01
CA GLY A 103 -0.17 0.33 -10.68
C GLY A 103 0.41 -0.78 -9.82
N ALA A 104 0.25 -0.69 -8.51
CA ALA A 104 0.81 -1.67 -7.59
C ALA A 104 0.13 -3.04 -7.73
N ASN A 105 0.89 -4.07 -7.44
CA ASN A 105 0.38 -5.45 -7.42
C ASN A 105 0.77 -6.10 -6.09
N LEU A 106 0.29 -7.31 -5.86
CA LEU A 106 0.55 -8.00 -4.59
C LEU A 106 2.06 -8.20 -4.33
N PRO A 107 2.87 -8.64 -5.30
CA PRO A 107 4.31 -8.75 -5.05
C PRO A 107 4.97 -7.44 -4.61
N THR A 108 4.50 -6.30 -5.12
CA THR A 108 4.99 -5.00 -4.67
C THR A 108 4.77 -4.83 -3.17
N LEU A 109 3.55 -5.12 -2.71
CA LEU A 109 3.22 -4.94 -1.30
C LEU A 109 3.93 -5.94 -0.41
N LEU A 110 4.10 -7.18 -0.88
CA LEU A 110 4.84 -8.18 -0.11
C LEU A 110 6.28 -7.73 0.11
N ASP A 111 6.93 -7.24 -0.93
CA ASP A 111 8.30 -6.74 -0.80
C ASP A 111 8.36 -5.54 0.15
N PHE A 112 7.41 -4.65 0.03
CA PHE A 112 7.37 -3.44 0.86
C PHE A 112 7.27 -3.78 2.35
N VAL A 113 6.38 -4.69 2.73
CA VAL A 113 6.17 -4.99 4.14
C VAL A 113 7.35 -5.73 4.76
N PHE A 114 8.20 -6.35 3.96
CA PHE A 114 9.40 -7.01 4.47
C PHE A 114 10.62 -6.09 4.50
N ALA A 115 10.54 -4.91 3.91
CA ALA A 115 11.68 -3.99 3.85
C ALA A 115 11.64 -2.98 5.00
N GLU A 116 11.48 -3.45 6.22
CA GLU A 116 11.28 -2.58 7.38
C GLU A 116 12.53 -1.82 7.78
N GLU A 117 13.71 -2.32 7.43
CA GLU A 117 14.96 -1.63 7.76
C GLU A 117 15.23 -0.44 6.85
N MET A 118 14.55 -0.35 5.72
CA MET A 118 14.64 0.81 4.84
C MET A 118 13.69 1.91 5.30
N SER A 119 13.94 3.15 4.92
CA SER A 119 12.92 4.18 5.05
C SER A 119 11.71 3.76 4.20
N ALA A 120 10.52 4.23 4.57
CA ALA A 120 9.32 3.85 3.82
C ALA A 120 9.43 4.28 2.35
N VAL A 121 10.00 5.45 2.10
CA VAL A 121 10.16 5.94 0.72
C VAL A 121 11.13 5.06 -0.07
N ASP A 122 12.25 4.69 0.52
CA ASP A 122 13.20 3.81 -0.15
C ASP A 122 12.62 2.42 -0.34
N ALA A 123 11.90 1.91 0.65
CA ALA A 123 11.22 0.61 0.54
C ALA A 123 10.20 0.63 -0.60
N ALA A 124 9.48 1.74 -0.77
CA ALA A 124 8.49 1.86 -1.84
C ALA A 124 9.16 1.82 -3.21
N ARG A 125 10.28 2.53 -3.37
CA ARG A 125 11.00 2.50 -4.65
C ARG A 125 11.54 1.12 -4.97
N HIS A 126 12.10 0.45 -3.98
CA HIS A 126 12.61 -0.90 -4.13
C HIS A 126 11.47 -1.86 -4.48
N SER A 127 10.35 -1.76 -3.79
CA SER A 127 9.22 -2.66 -3.99
C SER A 127 8.57 -2.46 -5.36
N ALA A 128 8.58 -1.25 -5.89
CA ALA A 128 8.04 -1.00 -7.23
C ALA A 128 8.84 -1.77 -8.29
N GLU A 129 10.17 -1.80 -8.16
CA GLU A 129 11.00 -2.57 -9.10
C GLU A 129 10.76 -4.05 -8.95
N ARG A 130 10.64 -4.54 -7.73
CA ARG A 130 10.36 -5.96 -7.48
C ARG A 130 8.99 -6.35 -8.01
N GLY A 131 8.00 -5.51 -7.82
CA GLY A 131 6.65 -5.78 -8.31
C GLY A 131 6.59 -5.82 -9.83
N ARG A 132 7.32 -4.90 -10.47
CA ARG A 132 7.41 -4.88 -11.93
C ARG A 132 8.04 -6.17 -12.44
N ALA A 133 9.10 -6.62 -11.82
CA ALA A 133 9.83 -7.82 -12.23
C ALA A 133 9.09 -9.11 -11.93
N ALA A 134 8.09 -9.07 -11.06
CA ALA A 134 7.37 -10.28 -10.65
C ALA A 134 6.29 -10.71 -11.63
N ILE A 135 5.98 -9.88 -12.62
CA ILE A 135 4.99 -10.24 -13.63
C ILE A 135 5.66 -11.20 -14.63
N THR A 136 5.11 -12.41 -14.72
CA THR A 136 5.66 -13.44 -15.61
C THR A 136 4.56 -13.96 -16.51
N VAL A 137 4.96 -14.33 -17.72
CA VAL A 137 4.07 -14.96 -18.69
C VAL A 137 4.58 -16.37 -18.93
N VAL A 138 3.71 -17.34 -18.73
CA VAL A 138 4.07 -18.75 -18.88
C VAL A 138 3.11 -19.36 -19.91
N GLY A 139 3.63 -20.21 -20.78
CA GLY A 139 2.79 -20.91 -21.73
C GLY A 139 3.21 -20.66 -23.15
N ALA A 140 2.22 -20.51 -24.06
CA ALA A 140 2.48 -20.43 -25.48
C ALA A 140 3.51 -19.34 -25.81
N PRO A 141 4.42 -19.62 -26.77
CA PRO A 141 5.43 -18.63 -27.16
C PRO A 141 4.79 -17.43 -27.84
N ALA A 142 5.52 -16.31 -27.83
CA ALA A 142 5.05 -15.08 -28.48
C ALA A 142 4.86 -15.31 -29.98
N GLY A 143 3.87 -14.63 -30.53
CA GLY A 143 3.64 -14.74 -31.98
C GLY A 143 2.71 -15.85 -32.40
N VAL A 144 2.11 -16.61 -31.48
CA VAL A 144 1.15 -17.67 -31.85
C VAL A 144 -0.13 -16.98 -32.35
N LYS A 145 -0.53 -17.40 -33.57
CA LYS A 145 -1.73 -16.84 -34.17
C LYS A 145 -2.97 -17.44 -33.52
N LYS A 146 -4.03 -16.65 -33.46
CA LYS A 146 -5.32 -17.17 -33.06
C LYS A 146 -5.81 -18.18 -34.08
N ALA A 147 -6.40 -19.23 -33.61
CA ALA A 147 -7.00 -20.23 -34.44
C ALA A 147 -8.32 -19.74 -35.04
#